data_ea978c11786a12cbe836ef5882520227
#
_entry.id   ea978c11786a12cbe836ef5882520227
#
_cell.length_a   1.000
_cell.length_b   1.000
_cell.length_c   1.000
_cell.angle_alpha   90.00
_cell.angle_beta   90.00
_cell.angle_gamma   90.00
#
_symmetry.space_group_name_H-M   'P 1'
#
loop_
_entity.id
_entity.type
_entity.pdbx_description
1 polymer ?
#
loop_
_entity_poly.entity_id
_entity_poly.type
_entity_poly.pdbx_seq_one_letter_code
_entity_poly.pdbx_strand_id
1 'polypeptide(L)'
;MTQEQETKDTSAAPSHPADAQGKPAVSGHQGKPKQHDKVTRMGTESIPRLITEFAIPSILGMLVNGAYNVIDSIFLGQAMGEIGLSTATVAMPIMTVFMAIAMLVGNGGNALAALRMGEGKPEEAERSLGNTVTLSLIASVVVAIAMFIPACIDGLLSVSGATPEDWDYAMRFIRIISLGFIFQCIGMGVNNFIRTAGAPNRALGTMIIGAVACTVFNALFVLVMGMGVVGSALATVCGQAISCATVLWYFCLTKGVPMRLRLHMMPLHAETVRLILSLGLASFAVQAGMAAVNFVLNNLLNMYGAQSPIGAEGALASIGVVQRVASFVVLPLIGMSIAIQPLLGFNYGAHLFKRVKMTLAWGIAGNTVIAVVLWALVHLFPTQIVGFFGITDPTLLSFTVFALQVQLFLIPFVGFQIVGSNYFQATGQPAKSVFLSLTRQILFLIPLYIGLPMVMPVWFPGYTGLDALYFACPVADFLAIFTTGVFVLLELKRLRKLENGQLQAKF
;
A
#
# COMPACT_ATOMS: atom_id res chain seq x y z
N MET A 1 17.66 45.43 74.70
CA MET A 1 18.07 44.39 75.66
C MET A 1 18.46 43.21 74.78
N THR A 2 19.73 43.21 74.56
CA THR A 2 20.83 42.38 75.07
C THR A 2 20.84 41.03 74.31
N GLN A 3 21.74 40.92 73.43
CA GLN A 3 23.16 40.46 73.51
C GLN A 3 23.20 39.00 73.07
N GLU A 4 23.92 38.71 72.05
CA GLU A 4 25.41 38.51 71.94
C GLU A 4 25.70 37.01 71.87
N GLN A 5 26.34 36.63 70.86
CA GLN A 5 27.76 36.32 70.66
C GLN A 5 28.00 34.79 70.81
N GLU A 6 28.81 34.12 70.21
CA GLU A 6 30.01 34.26 69.35
C GLU A 6 30.53 32.82 69.09
N THR A 7 30.98 32.57 67.97
CA THR A 7 32.29 32.24 67.44
C THR A 7 32.82 30.80 67.51
N LYS A 8 33.43 30.50 66.41
CA LYS A 8 34.75 29.84 66.14
C LYS A 8 34.70 28.32 65.94
N ASP A 9 35.01 27.92 64.80
CA ASP A 9 36.30 27.76 64.10
C ASP A 9 36.94 26.39 64.36
N THR A 10 37.23 25.64 63.39
CA THR A 10 38.52 25.14 62.86
C THR A 10 38.38 23.79 62.13
N SER A 11 38.70 23.86 60.86
CA SER A 11 39.66 23.06 60.09
C SER A 11 39.83 21.57 60.37
N ALA A 12 39.62 20.76 59.33
CA ALA A 12 40.65 19.91 58.75
C ALA A 12 40.02 18.84 57.80
N ALA A 13 40.35 18.88 56.53
CA ALA A 13 40.41 17.68 55.69
C ALA A 13 41.81 17.01 56.00
N PRO A 14 42.11 15.81 55.44
CA PRO A 14 41.50 14.91 54.51
C PRO A 14 41.63 13.43 54.89
N SER A 15 40.97 12.53 54.17
CA SER A 15 41.59 11.27 53.69
C SER A 15 40.51 10.36 52.98
N HIS A 16 40.76 10.02 51.71
CA HIS A 16 40.26 8.79 51.08
C HIS A 16 40.83 7.55 51.80
N PRO A 17 40.09 6.40 51.77
CA PRO A 17 40.47 5.43 50.76
C PRO A 17 39.30 4.69 50.10
N ALA A 18 39.66 4.14 48.98
CA ALA A 18 39.06 3.29 47.98
C ALA A 18 38.20 2.08 48.42
N ASP A 19 37.40 1.64 47.42
CA ASP A 19 36.93 0.28 47.17
C ASP A 19 35.83 -0.33 48.05
N ALA A 20 34.58 -0.30 47.48
CA ALA A 20 33.67 -1.44 47.54
C ALA A 20 32.71 -1.41 46.35
N GLN A 21 32.97 -2.30 45.39
CA GLN A 21 32.10 -2.63 44.29
C GLN A 21 30.77 -3.21 44.82
N GLY A 22 29.70 -2.46 44.70
CA GLY A 22 28.33 -2.94 44.88
C GLY A 22 27.62 -2.97 43.53
N LYS A 23 27.60 -4.15 42.83
CA LYS A 23 26.74 -4.41 41.72
C LYS A 23 25.26 -4.24 42.14
N PRO A 24 24.45 -3.42 41.48
CA PRO A 24 23.02 -3.51 41.69
C PRO A 24 22.49 -4.79 41.07
N ALA A 25 21.87 -5.61 41.88
CA ALA A 25 21.15 -6.81 41.48
C ALA A 25 20.07 -6.44 40.48
N VAL A 26 20.20 -6.93 39.25
CA VAL A 26 19.16 -6.90 38.24
C VAL A 26 18.10 -7.91 38.65
N SER A 27 17.08 -7.46 39.39
CA SER A 27 15.86 -8.25 39.58
C SER A 27 15.08 -8.28 38.26
N GLY A 28 15.15 -9.42 37.59
CA GLY A 28 14.39 -9.71 36.40
C GLY A 28 12.89 -9.75 36.66
N HIS A 29 12.21 -8.63 36.46
CA HIS A 29 10.81 -8.60 36.11
C HIS A 29 10.73 -8.18 34.65
N GLN A 30 10.67 -9.17 33.75
CA GLN A 30 10.26 -8.98 32.38
C GLN A 30 8.75 -8.66 32.37
N GLY A 31 8.36 -7.48 32.80
CA GLY A 31 7.07 -6.90 32.55
C GLY A 31 6.95 -6.63 31.03
N LYS A 32 5.86 -7.09 30.39
CA LYS A 32 5.56 -6.74 29.00
C LYS A 32 5.76 -5.24 28.80
N PRO A 33 6.58 -4.79 27.84
CA PRO A 33 6.91 -3.38 27.65
C PRO A 33 5.62 -2.56 27.53
N LYS A 34 5.50 -1.49 28.31
CA LYS A 34 4.40 -0.55 28.23
C LYS A 34 4.32 -0.05 26.77
N GLN A 35 3.14 0.12 26.23
CA GLN A 35 2.91 0.38 24.79
C GLN A 35 3.53 1.71 24.31
N HIS A 36 3.79 2.65 25.22
CA HIS A 36 4.57 3.87 24.97
C HIS A 36 6.03 3.55 24.57
N ASP A 37 6.58 2.45 25.10
CA ASP A 37 7.93 1.98 24.74
C ASP A 37 8.01 1.48 23.29
N LYS A 38 6.88 1.04 22.68
CA LYS A 38 6.87 0.47 21.33
C LYS A 38 7.12 1.50 20.23
N VAL A 39 6.63 2.73 20.39
CA VAL A 39 6.88 3.81 19.43
C VAL A 39 8.29 4.34 19.60
N THR A 40 8.76 4.50 20.85
CA THR A 40 10.12 4.93 21.17
C THR A 40 11.17 3.97 20.61
N ARG A 41 10.86 2.66 20.53
CA ARG A 41 11.71 1.64 19.89
C ARG A 41 12.02 1.96 18.42
N MET A 42 11.10 2.60 17.67
CA MET A 42 11.37 3.00 16.28
C MET A 42 12.53 3.97 16.15
N GLY A 43 12.82 4.77 17.21
CA GLY A 43 13.95 5.70 17.29
C GLY A 43 15.23 5.11 17.91
N THR A 44 15.15 3.99 18.63
CA THR A 44 16.27 3.50 19.45
C THR A 44 16.77 2.11 19.07
N GLU A 45 15.89 1.21 18.66
CA GLU A 45 16.24 -0.19 18.36
C GLU A 45 16.95 -0.34 17.00
N SER A 46 17.63 -1.47 16.78
CA SER A 46 18.36 -1.73 15.54
C SER A 46 17.43 -1.77 14.33
N ILE A 47 17.78 -1.06 13.26
CA ILE A 47 16.95 -0.91 12.06
C ILE A 47 16.65 -2.27 11.39
N PRO A 48 17.61 -3.20 11.19
CA PRO A 48 17.31 -4.49 10.57
C PRO A 48 16.24 -5.29 11.32
N ARG A 49 16.30 -5.30 12.67
CA ARG A 49 15.32 -5.98 13.51
C ARG A 49 13.93 -5.37 13.39
N LEU A 50 13.83 -4.03 13.43
CA LEU A 50 12.57 -3.33 13.25
C LEU A 50 11.97 -3.59 11.87
N ILE A 51 12.79 -3.53 10.81
CA ILE A 51 12.32 -3.81 9.46
C ILE A 51 11.76 -5.24 9.38
N THR A 52 12.45 -6.24 9.90
CA THR A 52 11.95 -7.63 9.89
C THR A 52 10.65 -7.77 10.67
N GLU A 53 10.54 -7.15 11.85
CA GLU A 53 9.34 -7.17 12.70
C GLU A 53 8.13 -6.53 12.00
N PHE A 54 8.34 -5.49 11.19
CA PHE A 54 7.28 -4.80 10.45
C PHE A 54 7.01 -5.42 9.07
N ALA A 55 8.04 -5.91 8.38
CA ALA A 55 7.94 -6.42 7.01
C ALA A 55 7.16 -7.73 6.96
N ILE A 56 7.48 -8.71 7.81
CA ILE A 56 6.82 -10.01 7.78
C ILE A 56 5.30 -9.88 7.90
N PRO A 57 4.75 -9.20 8.93
CA PRO A 57 3.30 -9.04 9.03
C PRO A 57 2.70 -8.21 7.89
N SER A 58 3.42 -7.23 7.37
CA SER A 58 2.91 -6.39 6.27
C SER A 58 2.87 -7.15 4.95
N ILE A 59 3.90 -7.93 4.63
CA ILE A 59 3.95 -8.79 3.45
C ILE A 59 2.86 -9.85 3.51
N LEU A 60 2.74 -10.56 4.64
CA LEU A 60 1.69 -11.54 4.84
C LEU A 60 0.29 -10.92 4.72
N GLY A 61 0.09 -9.72 5.28
CA GLY A 61 -1.17 -9.00 5.15
C GLY A 61 -1.52 -8.66 3.70
N MET A 62 -0.55 -8.25 2.89
CA MET A 62 -0.76 -7.98 1.46
C MET A 62 -1.06 -9.27 0.68
N LEU A 63 -0.38 -10.37 1.00
CA LEU A 63 -0.69 -11.68 0.39
C LEU A 63 -2.09 -12.18 0.77
N VAL A 64 -2.51 -12.03 2.03
CA VAL A 64 -3.88 -12.33 2.48
C VAL A 64 -4.91 -11.51 1.72
N ASN A 65 -4.62 -10.21 1.49
CA ASN A 65 -5.50 -9.34 0.71
C ASN A 65 -5.59 -9.82 -0.76
N GLY A 66 -4.48 -10.20 -1.38
CA GLY A 66 -4.48 -10.76 -2.72
C GLY A 66 -5.25 -12.08 -2.82
N ALA A 67 -5.02 -12.99 -1.87
CA ALA A 67 -5.69 -14.29 -1.82
C ALA A 67 -7.22 -14.14 -1.66
N TYR A 68 -7.67 -13.23 -0.81
CA TYR A 68 -9.08 -12.93 -0.61
C TYR A 68 -9.78 -12.53 -1.90
N ASN A 69 -9.17 -11.67 -2.73
CA ASN A 69 -9.75 -11.26 -4.02
C ASN A 69 -9.91 -12.44 -5.00
N VAL A 70 -8.94 -13.39 -4.98
CA VAL A 70 -9.04 -14.61 -5.80
C VAL A 70 -10.15 -15.52 -5.30
N ILE A 71 -10.25 -15.71 -3.98
CA ILE A 71 -11.28 -16.53 -3.35
C ILE A 71 -12.68 -16.00 -3.69
N ASP A 72 -12.89 -14.70 -3.60
CA ASP A 72 -14.16 -14.05 -3.95
C ASP A 72 -14.57 -14.33 -5.41
N SER A 73 -13.62 -14.21 -6.34
CA SER A 73 -13.84 -14.52 -7.75
C SER A 73 -14.19 -16.00 -7.99
N ILE A 74 -13.60 -16.93 -7.22
CA ILE A 74 -13.91 -18.37 -7.30
C ILE A 74 -15.36 -18.64 -6.87
N PHE A 75 -15.80 -18.05 -5.74
CA PHE A 75 -17.18 -18.21 -5.29
C PHE A 75 -18.20 -17.67 -6.30
N LEU A 76 -17.95 -16.50 -6.88
CA LEU A 76 -18.80 -15.94 -7.93
C LEU A 76 -18.86 -16.82 -9.19
N GLY A 77 -17.70 -17.30 -9.64
CA GLY A 77 -17.64 -18.19 -10.80
C GLY A 77 -18.35 -19.53 -10.58
N GLN A 78 -18.24 -20.14 -9.39
CA GLN A 78 -18.93 -21.37 -9.05
C GLN A 78 -20.44 -21.21 -8.94
N ALA A 79 -20.93 -20.06 -8.43
CA ALA A 79 -22.34 -19.84 -8.19
C ALA A 79 -23.12 -19.37 -9.43
N MET A 80 -22.50 -18.59 -10.30
CA MET A 80 -23.18 -17.92 -11.41
C MET A 80 -22.48 -18.11 -12.76
N GLY A 81 -21.42 -18.89 -12.83
CA GLY A 81 -20.69 -19.14 -14.07
C GLY A 81 -20.16 -17.86 -14.72
N GLU A 82 -20.38 -17.72 -16.03
CA GLU A 82 -19.86 -16.61 -16.83
C GLU A 82 -20.43 -15.24 -16.42
N ILE A 83 -21.72 -15.18 -16.06
CA ILE A 83 -22.38 -13.93 -15.63
C ILE A 83 -21.76 -13.38 -14.34
N GLY A 84 -21.44 -14.26 -13.38
CA GLY A 84 -20.78 -13.85 -12.14
C GLY A 84 -19.38 -13.28 -12.38
N LEU A 85 -18.60 -13.92 -13.24
CA LEU A 85 -17.25 -13.47 -13.62
C LEU A 85 -17.27 -12.17 -14.42
N SER A 86 -18.23 -12.03 -15.34
CA SER A 86 -18.46 -10.80 -16.12
C SER A 86 -18.82 -9.64 -15.19
N THR A 87 -19.78 -9.84 -14.29
CA THR A 87 -20.16 -8.84 -13.28
C THR A 87 -18.96 -8.37 -12.44
N ALA A 88 -18.12 -9.30 -11.95
CA ALA A 88 -16.92 -8.96 -11.19
C ALA A 88 -15.93 -8.13 -12.02
N THR A 89 -15.77 -8.49 -13.30
CA THR A 89 -14.86 -7.78 -14.23
C THR A 89 -15.33 -6.35 -14.49
N VAL A 90 -16.64 -6.16 -14.74
CA VAL A 90 -17.25 -4.83 -14.93
C VAL A 90 -17.15 -3.97 -13.65
N ALA A 91 -17.28 -4.57 -12.47
CA ALA A 91 -17.17 -3.84 -11.20
C ALA A 91 -15.73 -3.44 -10.84
N MET A 92 -14.69 -4.15 -11.34
CA MET A 92 -13.29 -3.91 -10.98
C MET A 92 -12.80 -2.47 -11.17
N PRO A 93 -13.03 -1.79 -12.31
CA PRO A 93 -12.59 -0.39 -12.47
C PRO A 93 -13.22 0.54 -11.43
N ILE A 94 -14.48 0.35 -11.11
CA ILE A 94 -15.21 1.16 -10.13
C ILE A 94 -14.67 0.91 -8.72
N MET A 95 -14.43 -0.35 -8.36
CA MET A 95 -13.79 -0.72 -7.09
C MET A 95 -12.37 -0.16 -6.97
N THR A 96 -11.63 -0.05 -8.08
CA THR A 96 -10.30 0.57 -8.12
C THR A 96 -10.37 2.06 -7.78
N VAL A 97 -11.39 2.77 -8.25
CA VAL A 97 -11.62 4.18 -7.88
C VAL A 97 -11.95 4.30 -6.38
N PHE A 98 -12.79 3.40 -5.84
CA PHE A 98 -13.08 3.36 -4.40
C PHE A 98 -11.79 3.14 -3.60
N MET A 99 -10.96 2.19 -4.01
CA MET A 99 -9.67 1.93 -3.38
C MET A 99 -8.73 3.13 -3.47
N ALA A 100 -8.70 3.85 -4.59
CA ALA A 100 -7.91 5.07 -4.76
C ALA A 100 -8.31 6.16 -3.74
N ILE A 101 -9.62 6.36 -3.53
CA ILE A 101 -10.15 7.32 -2.55
C ILE A 101 -9.79 6.87 -1.12
N ALA A 102 -9.95 5.59 -0.79
CA ALA A 102 -9.58 5.05 0.52
C ALA A 102 -8.08 5.23 0.80
N MET A 103 -7.22 4.99 -0.19
CA MET A 103 -5.77 5.18 -0.09
C MET A 103 -5.37 6.67 -0.01
N LEU A 104 -6.07 7.57 -0.70
CA LEU A 104 -5.88 9.01 -0.58
C LEU A 104 -5.95 9.45 0.88
N VAL A 105 -7.01 9.08 1.54
CA VAL A 105 -7.27 9.50 2.93
C VAL A 105 -6.43 8.69 3.92
N GLY A 106 -6.40 7.36 3.77
CA GLY A 106 -5.74 6.46 4.72
C GLY A 106 -4.21 6.60 4.74
N ASN A 107 -3.56 6.51 3.58
CA ASN A 107 -2.10 6.60 3.50
C ASN A 107 -1.60 8.03 3.79
N GLY A 108 -2.35 9.07 3.37
CA GLY A 108 -2.02 10.45 3.68
C GLY A 108 -2.05 10.73 5.18
N GLY A 109 -3.13 10.31 5.84
CA GLY A 109 -3.27 10.45 7.29
C GLY A 109 -2.22 9.65 8.06
N ASN A 110 -1.95 8.41 7.64
CA ASN A 110 -0.91 7.59 8.27
C ASN A 110 0.49 8.20 8.16
N ALA A 111 0.85 8.74 6.99
CA ALA A 111 2.14 9.40 6.80
C ALA A 111 2.28 10.64 7.70
N LEU A 112 1.22 11.46 7.80
CA LEU A 112 1.20 12.61 8.70
C LEU A 112 1.31 12.18 10.17
N ALA A 113 0.56 11.17 10.59
CA ALA A 113 0.62 10.67 11.96
C ALA A 113 2.01 10.15 12.35
N ALA A 114 2.68 9.43 11.44
CA ALA A 114 4.05 8.94 11.66
C ALA A 114 5.04 10.09 11.88
N LEU A 115 4.96 11.15 11.07
CA LEU A 115 5.76 12.37 11.20
C LEU A 115 5.52 13.05 12.56
N ARG A 116 4.24 13.28 12.92
CA ARG A 116 3.87 13.96 14.18
C ARG A 116 4.26 13.15 15.41
N MET A 117 4.18 11.82 15.33
CA MET A 117 4.69 10.95 16.40
C MET A 117 6.20 11.09 16.57
N GLY A 118 6.95 11.20 15.47
CA GLY A 118 8.39 11.46 15.49
C GLY A 118 8.76 12.82 16.08
N GLU A 119 7.98 13.87 15.78
CA GLU A 119 8.15 15.21 16.36
C GLU A 119 7.83 15.28 17.86
N GLY A 120 7.35 14.19 18.47
CA GLY A 120 6.93 14.19 19.87
C GLY A 120 5.57 14.87 20.10
N LYS A 121 4.73 14.96 19.06
CA LYS A 121 3.39 15.59 19.10
C LYS A 121 2.27 14.55 18.96
N PRO A 122 2.03 13.71 19.96
CA PRO A 122 1.02 12.63 19.88
C PRO A 122 -0.40 13.17 19.70
N GLU A 123 -0.74 14.34 20.19
CA GLU A 123 -2.06 14.95 20.01
C GLU A 123 -2.33 15.31 18.55
N GLU A 124 -1.33 15.80 17.81
CA GLU A 124 -1.47 16.07 16.37
C GLU A 124 -1.56 14.76 15.57
N ALA A 125 -0.91 13.69 16.01
CA ALA A 125 -1.08 12.36 15.44
C ALA A 125 -2.50 11.79 15.70
N GLU A 126 -3.05 11.97 16.90
CA GLU A 126 -4.46 11.63 17.21
C GLU A 126 -5.44 12.45 16.38
N ARG A 127 -5.14 13.74 16.16
CA ARG A 127 -5.92 14.60 15.25
C ARG A 127 -5.86 14.12 13.81
N SER A 128 -4.69 13.69 13.32
CA SER A 128 -4.56 13.08 12.00
C SER A 128 -5.43 11.83 11.88
N LEU A 129 -5.43 10.95 12.90
CA LEU A 129 -6.29 9.76 12.94
C LEU A 129 -7.78 10.14 12.92
N GLY A 130 -8.22 11.07 13.78
CA GLY A 130 -9.60 11.55 13.86
C GLY A 130 -10.07 12.16 12.54
N ASN A 131 -9.26 13.05 11.94
CA ASN A 131 -9.59 13.67 10.65
C ASN A 131 -9.60 12.65 9.50
N THR A 132 -8.74 11.62 9.54
CA THR A 132 -8.75 10.53 8.56
C THR A 132 -10.08 9.74 8.65
N VAL A 133 -10.54 9.41 9.84
CA VAL A 133 -11.84 8.74 10.04
C VAL A 133 -12.98 9.61 9.53
N THR A 134 -13.00 10.90 9.86
CA THR A 134 -14.05 11.83 9.41
C THR A 134 -14.04 12.01 7.89
N LEU A 135 -12.86 12.17 7.27
CA LEU A 135 -12.74 12.24 5.81
C LEU A 135 -13.18 10.95 5.13
N SER A 136 -12.86 9.78 5.73
CA SER A 136 -13.33 8.48 5.24
C SER A 136 -14.85 8.37 5.29
N LEU A 137 -15.47 8.87 6.35
CA LEU A 137 -16.94 8.93 6.49
C LEU A 137 -17.55 9.83 5.40
N ILE A 138 -17.02 11.05 5.23
CA ILE A 138 -17.52 12.00 4.22
C ILE A 138 -17.35 11.41 2.81
N ALA A 139 -16.18 10.88 2.49
CA ALA A 139 -15.94 10.27 1.19
C ALA A 139 -16.89 9.10 0.93
N SER A 140 -17.18 8.28 1.96
CA SER A 140 -18.11 7.15 1.83
C SER A 140 -19.55 7.59 1.59
N VAL A 141 -19.99 8.64 2.26
CA VAL A 141 -21.32 9.23 2.04
C VAL A 141 -21.43 9.80 0.63
N VAL A 142 -20.40 10.53 0.16
CA VAL A 142 -20.37 11.10 -1.19
C VAL A 142 -20.41 9.99 -2.25
N VAL A 143 -19.59 8.94 -2.09
CA VAL A 143 -19.56 7.79 -3.01
C VAL A 143 -20.91 7.05 -3.00
N ALA A 144 -21.50 6.80 -1.81
CA ALA A 144 -22.79 6.15 -1.71
C ALA A 144 -23.86 6.97 -2.44
N ILE A 145 -23.96 8.28 -2.18
CA ILE A 145 -24.93 9.16 -2.87
C ILE A 145 -24.69 9.13 -4.38
N ALA A 146 -23.44 9.24 -4.85
CA ALA A 146 -23.12 9.22 -6.28
C ALA A 146 -23.60 7.91 -6.96
N MET A 147 -23.43 6.75 -6.30
CA MET A 147 -23.84 5.45 -6.86
C MET A 147 -25.35 5.23 -6.85
N PHE A 148 -26.12 6.03 -6.11
CA PHE A 148 -27.58 6.01 -6.15
C PHE A 148 -28.17 6.99 -7.19
N ILE A 149 -27.37 7.91 -7.75
CA ILE A 149 -27.77 8.79 -8.85
C ILE A 149 -27.69 7.98 -10.16
N PRO A 150 -28.82 7.77 -10.89
CA PRO A 150 -28.85 6.96 -12.10
C PRO A 150 -27.79 7.40 -13.12
N ALA A 151 -27.69 8.69 -13.42
CA ALA A 151 -26.73 9.21 -14.40
C ALA A 151 -25.27 8.88 -14.07
N CYS A 152 -24.90 8.82 -12.77
CA CYS A 152 -23.53 8.49 -12.35
C CYS A 152 -23.24 7.00 -12.51
N ILE A 153 -24.13 6.14 -12.01
CA ILE A 153 -23.91 4.68 -12.07
C ILE A 153 -24.00 4.17 -13.50
N ASP A 154 -24.98 4.64 -14.30
CA ASP A 154 -25.14 4.26 -15.69
C ASP A 154 -23.93 4.70 -16.54
N GLY A 155 -23.42 5.92 -16.31
CA GLY A 155 -22.19 6.40 -16.93
C GLY A 155 -20.97 5.55 -16.58
N LEU A 156 -20.82 5.16 -15.32
CA LEU A 156 -19.70 4.31 -14.89
C LEU A 156 -19.81 2.88 -15.45
N LEU A 157 -20.99 2.28 -15.44
CA LEU A 157 -21.23 0.96 -16.00
C LEU A 157 -20.95 0.92 -17.51
N SER A 158 -21.42 1.93 -18.26
CA SER A 158 -21.18 2.01 -19.71
C SER A 158 -19.68 2.15 -20.03
N VAL A 159 -18.95 2.97 -19.28
CA VAL A 159 -17.48 3.12 -19.44
C VAL A 159 -16.75 1.84 -19.03
N SER A 160 -17.27 1.08 -18.04
CA SER A 160 -16.70 -0.19 -17.60
C SER A 160 -16.99 -1.36 -18.53
N GLY A 161 -17.80 -1.16 -19.59
CA GLY A 161 -18.11 -2.19 -20.60
C GLY A 161 -19.21 -3.15 -20.17
N ALA A 162 -20.15 -2.73 -19.32
CA ALA A 162 -21.31 -3.53 -18.94
C ALA A 162 -22.18 -3.86 -20.15
N THR A 163 -22.57 -5.13 -20.28
CA THR A 163 -23.50 -5.61 -21.29
C THR A 163 -24.94 -5.57 -20.77
N PRO A 164 -25.97 -5.60 -21.64
CA PRO A 164 -27.37 -5.65 -21.18
C PRO A 164 -27.67 -6.84 -20.25
N GLU A 165 -26.91 -7.94 -20.37
CA GLU A 165 -27.11 -9.16 -19.60
C GLU A 165 -26.59 -9.05 -18.16
N ASP A 166 -25.46 -8.37 -17.93
CA ASP A 166 -24.84 -8.22 -16.63
C ASP A 166 -25.12 -6.86 -15.95
N TRP A 167 -25.80 -5.94 -16.67
CA TRP A 167 -26.07 -4.57 -16.20
C TRP A 167 -26.74 -4.51 -14.83
N ASP A 168 -27.84 -5.25 -14.66
CA ASP A 168 -28.62 -5.25 -13.43
C ASP A 168 -27.84 -5.89 -12.26
N TYR A 169 -27.09 -6.95 -12.55
CA TYR A 169 -26.21 -7.60 -11.57
C TYR A 169 -25.08 -6.68 -11.11
N ALA A 170 -24.40 -6.02 -12.05
CA ALA A 170 -23.32 -5.09 -11.75
C ALA A 170 -23.82 -3.86 -10.98
N MET A 171 -24.98 -3.32 -11.36
CA MET A 171 -25.61 -2.20 -10.66
C MET A 171 -25.92 -2.56 -9.19
N ARG A 172 -26.55 -3.71 -8.95
CA ARG A 172 -26.85 -4.18 -7.58
C ARG A 172 -25.58 -4.42 -6.77
N PHE A 173 -24.58 -5.05 -7.37
CA PHE A 173 -23.29 -5.30 -6.75
C PHE A 173 -22.63 -3.99 -6.30
N ILE A 174 -22.50 -3.01 -7.21
CA ILE A 174 -21.84 -1.75 -6.95
C ILE A 174 -22.59 -0.92 -5.90
N ARG A 175 -23.93 -0.90 -5.93
CA ARG A 175 -24.72 -0.20 -4.90
C ARG A 175 -24.50 -0.78 -3.52
N ILE A 176 -24.46 -2.11 -3.36
CA ILE A 176 -24.20 -2.76 -2.08
C ILE A 176 -22.79 -2.45 -1.60
N ILE A 177 -21.78 -2.59 -2.46
CA ILE A 177 -20.39 -2.26 -2.15
C ILE A 177 -20.23 -0.79 -1.78
N SER A 178 -20.93 0.13 -2.47
CA SER A 178 -20.86 1.56 -2.17
C SER A 178 -21.40 1.92 -0.78
N LEU A 179 -22.44 1.23 -0.33
CA LEU A 179 -22.93 1.36 1.06
C LEU A 179 -21.93 0.82 2.08
N GLY A 180 -21.22 -0.26 1.71
CA GLY A 180 -20.14 -0.84 2.52
C GLY A 180 -18.81 -0.09 2.45
N PHE A 181 -18.66 0.88 1.57
CA PHE A 181 -17.40 1.57 1.30
C PHE A 181 -16.81 2.26 2.55
N ILE A 182 -17.65 2.68 3.50
CA ILE A 182 -17.20 3.22 4.78
C ILE A 182 -16.36 2.22 5.57
N PHE A 183 -16.74 0.95 5.57
CA PHE A 183 -16.00 -0.10 6.27
C PHE A 183 -14.66 -0.38 5.59
N GLN A 184 -14.63 -0.32 4.26
CA GLN A 184 -13.40 -0.44 3.48
C GLN A 184 -12.45 0.73 3.75
N CYS A 185 -12.93 1.99 3.68
CA CYS A 185 -12.13 3.18 3.95
C CYS A 185 -11.50 3.16 5.34
N ILE A 186 -12.28 2.84 6.36
CA ILE A 186 -11.79 2.80 7.75
C ILE A 186 -10.95 1.54 7.96
N GLY A 187 -11.46 0.36 7.58
CA GLY A 187 -10.77 -0.91 7.77
C GLY A 187 -9.41 -0.97 7.11
N MET A 188 -9.28 -0.48 5.88
CA MET A 188 -8.02 -0.48 5.12
C MET A 188 -7.18 0.78 5.40
N GLY A 189 -7.80 1.96 5.38
CA GLY A 189 -7.10 3.24 5.55
C GLY A 189 -6.52 3.40 6.96
N VAL A 190 -7.30 3.09 7.99
CA VAL A 190 -6.89 3.24 9.40
C VAL A 190 -6.04 2.05 9.88
N ASN A 191 -6.06 0.90 9.20
CA ASN A 191 -5.21 -0.25 9.54
C ASN A 191 -3.71 0.12 9.57
N ASN A 192 -3.27 0.99 8.66
CA ASN A 192 -1.87 1.42 8.61
C ASN A 192 -1.44 2.18 9.86
N PHE A 193 -2.35 2.90 10.53
CA PHE A 193 -2.07 3.58 11.81
C PHE A 193 -1.74 2.59 12.94
N ILE A 194 -2.25 1.35 12.90
CA ILE A 194 -1.87 0.31 13.87
C ILE A 194 -0.38 -0.01 13.76
N ARG A 195 0.19 0.00 12.54
CA ARG A 195 1.62 -0.16 12.31
C ARG A 195 2.39 1.04 12.85
N THR A 196 1.93 2.25 12.58
CA THR A 196 2.51 3.50 13.13
C THR A 196 2.42 3.56 14.66
N ALA A 197 1.42 2.92 15.26
CA ALA A 197 1.34 2.71 16.72
C ALA A 197 2.30 1.61 17.24
N GLY A 198 3.17 1.04 16.40
CA GLY A 198 4.14 0.02 16.80
C GLY A 198 3.58 -1.39 16.99
N ALA A 199 2.46 -1.72 16.34
CA ALA A 199 1.79 -3.01 16.50
C ALA A 199 1.49 -3.73 15.16
N PRO A 200 2.52 -4.03 14.32
CA PRO A 200 2.31 -4.59 12.97
C PRO A 200 1.61 -5.95 12.98
N ASN A 201 1.85 -6.80 13.98
CA ASN A 201 1.17 -8.09 14.13
C ASN A 201 -0.34 -7.93 14.38
N ARG A 202 -0.76 -6.87 15.08
CA ARG A 202 -2.19 -6.59 15.26
C ARG A 202 -2.83 -6.10 13.96
N ALA A 203 -2.11 -5.30 13.18
CA ALA A 203 -2.56 -4.88 11.85
C ALA A 203 -2.76 -6.10 10.92
N LEU A 204 -1.86 -7.08 10.94
CA LEU A 204 -2.04 -8.36 10.23
C LEU A 204 -3.27 -9.12 10.75
N GLY A 205 -3.44 -9.20 12.08
CA GLY A 205 -4.57 -9.90 12.70
C GLY A 205 -5.93 -9.36 12.23
N THR A 206 -6.09 -8.04 12.14
CA THR A 206 -7.34 -7.43 11.64
C THR A 206 -7.61 -7.75 10.17
N MET A 207 -6.56 -7.85 9.34
CA MET A 207 -6.69 -8.24 7.93
C MET A 207 -7.08 -9.71 7.78
N ILE A 208 -6.47 -10.62 8.56
CA ILE A 208 -6.81 -12.05 8.55
C ILE A 208 -8.26 -12.25 9.01
N ILE A 209 -8.67 -11.60 10.11
CA ILE A 209 -10.04 -11.71 10.62
C ILE A 209 -11.05 -11.25 9.55
N GLY A 210 -10.79 -10.13 8.87
CA GLY A 210 -11.65 -9.65 7.79
C GLY A 210 -11.71 -10.62 6.60
N ALA A 211 -10.56 -11.17 6.16
CA ALA A 211 -10.49 -12.11 5.05
C ALA A 211 -11.21 -13.44 5.36
N VAL A 212 -11.00 -14.01 6.57
CA VAL A 212 -11.69 -15.23 7.01
C VAL A 212 -13.20 -14.99 7.11
N ALA A 213 -13.61 -13.87 7.71
CA ALA A 213 -15.03 -13.51 7.80
C ALA A 213 -15.66 -13.39 6.40
N CYS A 214 -15.01 -12.70 5.46
CA CYS A 214 -15.48 -12.58 4.09
C CYS A 214 -15.62 -13.94 3.41
N THR A 215 -14.63 -14.83 3.56
CA THR A 215 -14.68 -16.19 3.00
C THR A 215 -15.84 -17.01 3.58
N VAL A 216 -16.05 -16.94 4.89
CA VAL A 216 -17.16 -17.63 5.56
C VAL A 216 -18.52 -17.10 5.08
N PHE A 217 -18.67 -15.77 4.99
CA PHE A 217 -19.92 -15.17 4.50
C PHE A 217 -20.13 -15.42 3.00
N ASN A 218 -19.07 -15.49 2.18
CA ASN A 218 -19.19 -15.91 0.78
C ASN A 218 -19.72 -17.34 0.69
N ALA A 219 -19.16 -18.27 1.44
CA ALA A 219 -19.66 -19.65 1.47
C ALA A 219 -21.13 -19.70 1.92
N LEU A 220 -21.51 -18.93 2.93
CA LEU A 220 -22.89 -18.90 3.45
C LEU A 220 -23.86 -18.26 2.44
N PHE A 221 -23.60 -17.03 1.99
CA PHE A 221 -24.56 -16.26 1.18
C PHE A 221 -24.57 -16.74 -0.27
N VAL A 222 -23.42 -17.10 -0.85
CA VAL A 222 -23.32 -17.48 -2.26
C VAL A 222 -23.66 -18.94 -2.46
N LEU A 223 -23.05 -19.89 -1.68
CA LEU A 223 -23.24 -21.33 -1.89
C LEU A 223 -24.47 -21.88 -1.15
N VAL A 224 -24.65 -21.51 0.13
CA VAL A 224 -25.75 -22.10 0.94
C VAL A 224 -27.06 -21.40 0.68
N MET A 225 -27.07 -20.04 0.67
CA MET A 225 -28.29 -19.26 0.46
C MET A 225 -28.61 -19.00 -1.02
N GLY A 226 -27.70 -19.26 -1.94
CA GLY A 226 -27.92 -19.09 -3.38
C GLY A 226 -28.13 -17.63 -3.82
N MET A 227 -27.62 -16.64 -3.07
CA MET A 227 -27.87 -15.22 -3.34
C MET A 227 -27.05 -14.66 -4.52
N GLY A 228 -26.18 -15.48 -5.14
CA GLY A 228 -25.37 -15.08 -6.31
C GLY A 228 -24.54 -13.84 -6.06
N VAL A 229 -24.55 -12.89 -7.01
CA VAL A 229 -23.78 -11.64 -6.97
C VAL A 229 -24.10 -10.77 -5.74
N VAL A 230 -25.37 -10.71 -5.34
CA VAL A 230 -25.82 -9.96 -4.15
C VAL A 230 -25.21 -10.55 -2.88
N GLY A 231 -25.13 -11.90 -2.84
CA GLY A 231 -24.52 -12.63 -1.72
C GLY A 231 -23.02 -12.31 -1.58
N SER A 232 -22.28 -12.30 -2.69
CA SER A 232 -20.85 -11.95 -2.70
C SER A 232 -20.62 -10.49 -2.28
N ALA A 233 -21.43 -9.54 -2.78
CA ALA A 233 -21.34 -8.15 -2.37
C ALA A 233 -21.57 -7.98 -0.86
N LEU A 234 -22.61 -8.64 -0.30
CA LEU A 234 -22.91 -8.62 1.13
C LEU A 234 -21.80 -9.29 1.95
N ALA A 235 -21.25 -10.43 1.49
CA ALA A 235 -20.14 -11.12 2.14
C ALA A 235 -18.90 -10.22 2.24
N THR A 236 -18.58 -9.52 1.17
CA THR A 236 -17.49 -8.54 1.11
C THR A 236 -17.71 -7.41 2.11
N VAL A 237 -18.91 -6.82 2.13
CA VAL A 237 -19.27 -5.75 3.09
C VAL A 237 -19.20 -6.25 4.53
N CYS A 238 -19.71 -7.45 4.84
CA CYS A 238 -19.63 -8.04 6.17
C CYS A 238 -18.18 -8.29 6.61
N GLY A 239 -17.34 -8.82 5.73
CA GLY A 239 -15.91 -9.01 6.01
C GLY A 239 -15.18 -7.69 6.28
N GLN A 240 -15.46 -6.66 5.48
CA GLN A 240 -14.93 -5.30 5.68
C GLN A 240 -15.46 -4.67 6.98
N ALA A 241 -16.72 -4.87 7.32
CA ALA A 241 -17.32 -4.36 8.56
C ALA A 241 -16.66 -4.98 9.80
N ILE A 242 -16.39 -6.30 9.79
CA ILE A 242 -15.69 -6.98 10.87
C ILE A 242 -14.24 -6.49 10.97
N SER A 243 -13.53 -6.35 9.85
CA SER A 243 -12.18 -5.77 9.83
C SER A 243 -12.19 -4.35 10.40
N CYS A 244 -13.11 -3.50 9.95
CA CYS A 244 -13.30 -2.15 10.46
C CYS A 244 -13.57 -2.14 11.98
N ALA A 245 -14.47 -3.00 12.46
CA ALA A 245 -14.78 -3.11 13.88
C ALA A 245 -13.54 -3.49 14.71
N THR A 246 -12.70 -4.41 14.22
CA THR A 246 -11.44 -4.79 14.91
C THR A 246 -10.43 -3.65 14.94
N VAL A 247 -10.33 -2.86 13.85
CA VAL A 247 -9.46 -1.67 13.78
C VAL A 247 -9.94 -0.59 14.74
N LEU A 248 -11.25 -0.29 14.75
CA LEU A 248 -11.83 0.69 15.67
C LEU A 248 -11.73 0.23 17.12
N TRP A 249 -11.96 -1.05 17.40
CA TRP A 249 -11.77 -1.62 18.74
C TRP A 249 -10.34 -1.40 19.25
N TYR A 250 -9.34 -1.52 18.39
CA TYR A 250 -7.94 -1.25 18.76
C TYR A 250 -7.73 0.20 19.22
N PHE A 251 -8.26 1.19 18.50
CA PHE A 251 -8.05 2.61 18.82
C PHE A 251 -8.99 3.17 19.91
N CYS A 252 -10.19 2.60 20.06
CA CYS A 252 -11.18 3.08 21.02
C CYS A 252 -11.08 2.39 22.38
N LEU A 253 -10.90 1.06 22.39
CA LEU A 253 -11.08 0.25 23.60
C LEU A 253 -9.78 -0.33 24.18
N THR A 254 -8.70 -0.45 23.39
CA THR A 254 -7.44 -0.99 23.89
C THR A 254 -6.72 0.02 24.78
N LYS A 255 -6.43 -0.37 26.03
CA LYS A 255 -5.69 0.48 26.98
C LYS A 255 -4.20 0.56 26.59
N GLY A 256 -3.60 1.75 26.78
CA GLY A 256 -2.17 1.97 26.59
C GLY A 256 -1.71 2.15 25.14
N VAL A 257 -2.63 2.35 24.17
CA VAL A 257 -2.30 2.65 22.78
C VAL A 257 -1.68 4.04 22.68
N PRO A 258 -0.57 4.23 21.88
CA PRO A 258 0.10 5.52 21.73
C PRO A 258 -0.77 6.61 21.10
N MET A 259 -1.70 6.23 20.26
CA MET A 259 -2.72 7.10 19.63
C MET A 259 -4.10 6.53 19.93
N ARG A 260 -5.04 7.39 20.29
CA ARG A 260 -6.43 7.03 20.53
C ARG A 260 -7.37 7.80 19.63
N LEU A 261 -8.41 7.13 19.16
CA LEU A 261 -9.50 7.82 18.48
C LEU A 261 -10.38 8.52 19.53
N ARG A 262 -10.31 9.86 19.55
CA ARG A 262 -11.09 10.69 20.47
C ARG A 262 -12.09 11.52 19.68
N LEU A 263 -13.34 11.55 20.10
CA LEU A 263 -14.41 12.27 19.42
C LEU A 263 -14.12 13.77 19.26
N HIS A 264 -13.46 14.39 20.24
CA HIS A 264 -13.09 15.81 20.17
C HIS A 264 -11.96 16.11 19.17
N MET A 265 -11.25 15.09 18.66
CA MET A 265 -10.22 15.21 17.60
C MET A 265 -10.77 14.92 16.19
N MET A 266 -12.04 14.54 16.07
CA MET A 266 -12.71 14.25 14.80
C MET A 266 -13.11 15.49 13.99
N PRO A 267 -13.42 16.67 14.59
CA PRO A 267 -13.71 17.86 13.80
C PRO A 267 -12.60 18.16 12.82
N LEU A 268 -12.99 18.48 11.58
CA LEU A 268 -12.04 18.74 10.51
C LEU A 268 -11.22 20.01 10.79
N HIS A 269 -9.91 19.85 10.79
CA HIS A 269 -8.98 20.96 10.89
C HIS A 269 -8.34 21.19 9.52
N ALA A 270 -8.57 22.37 8.93
CA ALA A 270 -8.23 22.66 7.53
C ALA A 270 -6.76 22.35 7.16
N GLU A 271 -5.81 22.70 8.04
CA GLU A 271 -4.40 22.43 7.84
C GLU A 271 -4.11 20.92 7.83
N THR A 272 -4.67 20.17 8.80
CA THR A 272 -4.52 18.71 8.88
C THR A 272 -5.12 18.04 7.66
N VAL A 273 -6.32 18.44 7.23
CA VAL A 273 -6.99 17.94 6.03
C VAL A 273 -6.15 18.19 4.79
N ARG A 274 -5.64 19.42 4.61
CA ARG A 274 -4.76 19.77 3.48
C ARG A 274 -3.52 18.89 3.44
N LEU A 275 -2.89 18.64 4.58
CA LEU A 275 -1.70 17.78 4.67
C LEU A 275 -2.04 16.32 4.36
N ILE A 276 -3.14 15.78 4.91
CA ILE A 276 -3.62 14.42 4.63
C ILE A 276 -3.83 14.24 3.12
N LEU A 277 -4.60 15.12 2.50
CA LEU A 277 -4.90 15.03 1.08
C LEU A 277 -3.64 15.20 0.22
N SER A 278 -2.75 16.14 0.55
CA SER A 278 -1.51 16.35 -0.20
C SER A 278 -0.58 15.13 -0.15
N LEU A 279 -0.41 14.52 1.04
CA LEU A 279 0.43 13.33 1.21
C LEU A 279 -0.21 12.08 0.59
N GLY A 280 -1.54 11.97 0.66
CA GLY A 280 -2.27 10.85 0.08
C GLY A 280 -2.39 10.89 -1.44
N LEU A 281 -2.26 12.08 -2.05
CA LEU A 281 -2.40 12.26 -3.49
C LEU A 281 -1.46 11.37 -4.31
N ALA A 282 -0.28 11.03 -3.78
CA ALA A 282 0.63 10.09 -4.43
C ALA A 282 0.03 8.70 -4.56
N SER A 283 -0.60 8.18 -3.50
CA SER A 283 -1.27 6.87 -3.53
C SER A 283 -2.49 6.86 -4.45
N PHE A 284 -3.25 7.94 -4.46
CA PHE A 284 -4.35 8.14 -5.41
C PHE A 284 -3.85 8.14 -6.86
N ALA A 285 -2.77 8.89 -7.12
CA ALA A 285 -2.18 9.02 -8.46
C ALA A 285 -1.69 7.68 -9.02
N VAL A 286 -1.13 6.80 -8.16
CA VAL A 286 -0.75 5.44 -8.57
C VAL A 286 -1.97 4.66 -9.05
N GLN A 287 -3.06 4.65 -8.29
CA GLN A 287 -4.27 3.87 -8.63
C GLN A 287 -4.98 4.42 -9.87
N ALA A 288 -5.13 5.74 -9.96
CA ALA A 288 -5.69 6.41 -11.13
C ALA A 288 -4.83 6.18 -12.38
N GLY A 289 -3.51 6.23 -12.23
CA GLY A 289 -2.55 5.93 -13.29
C GLY A 289 -2.66 4.49 -13.78
N MET A 290 -2.79 3.52 -12.86
CA MET A 290 -2.99 2.11 -13.23
C MET A 290 -4.30 1.90 -14.01
N ALA A 291 -5.38 2.55 -13.62
CA ALA A 291 -6.66 2.47 -14.35
C ALA A 291 -6.53 3.02 -15.79
N ALA A 292 -5.87 4.18 -15.94
CA ALA A 292 -5.61 4.78 -17.24
C ALA A 292 -4.72 3.89 -18.13
N VAL A 293 -3.67 3.31 -17.55
CA VAL A 293 -2.74 2.38 -18.23
C VAL A 293 -3.51 1.15 -18.73
N ASN A 294 -4.33 0.52 -17.88
CA ASN A 294 -5.12 -0.65 -18.27
C ASN A 294 -6.10 -0.34 -19.40
N PHE A 295 -6.74 0.83 -19.36
CA PHE A 295 -7.64 1.27 -20.43
C PHE A 295 -6.90 1.39 -21.77
N VAL A 296 -5.75 2.07 -21.79
CA VAL A 296 -4.93 2.24 -23.01
C VAL A 296 -4.43 0.88 -23.50
N LEU A 297 -3.88 0.05 -22.59
CA LEU A 297 -3.33 -1.26 -22.93
C LEU A 297 -4.37 -2.18 -23.55
N ASN A 298 -5.57 -2.29 -22.97
CA ASN A 298 -6.63 -3.16 -23.48
C ASN A 298 -7.07 -2.75 -24.89
N ASN A 299 -7.18 -1.44 -25.18
CA ASN A 299 -7.49 -0.96 -26.52
C ASN A 299 -6.38 -1.32 -27.53
N LEU A 300 -5.13 -1.15 -27.17
CA LEU A 300 -3.99 -1.47 -28.04
C LEU A 300 -3.83 -2.98 -28.25
N LEU A 301 -4.10 -3.80 -27.22
CA LEU A 301 -4.11 -5.26 -27.34
C LEU A 301 -5.20 -5.76 -28.31
N ASN A 302 -6.38 -5.17 -28.27
CA ASN A 302 -7.42 -5.47 -29.25
C ASN A 302 -6.97 -5.13 -30.67
N MET A 303 -6.36 -3.96 -30.86
CA MET A 303 -5.93 -3.48 -32.18
C MET A 303 -4.76 -4.31 -32.76
N TYR A 304 -3.69 -4.50 -31.99
CA TYR A 304 -2.48 -5.23 -32.45
C TYR A 304 -2.65 -6.75 -32.33
N GLY A 305 -3.43 -7.23 -31.36
CA GLY A 305 -3.76 -8.65 -31.21
C GLY A 305 -4.54 -9.20 -32.41
N ALA A 306 -5.49 -8.44 -32.94
CA ALA A 306 -6.25 -8.83 -34.16
C ALA A 306 -5.34 -9.05 -35.39
N GLN A 307 -4.15 -8.44 -35.40
CA GLN A 307 -3.17 -8.58 -36.50
C GLN A 307 -2.13 -9.69 -36.23
N SER A 308 -2.22 -10.38 -35.09
CA SER A 308 -1.28 -11.42 -34.67
C SER A 308 -1.84 -12.83 -34.88
N PRO A 309 -0.97 -13.87 -34.95
CA PRO A 309 -1.41 -15.26 -35.08
C PRO A 309 -2.32 -15.75 -33.92
N ILE A 310 -2.21 -15.15 -32.72
CA ILE A 310 -2.99 -15.52 -31.54
C ILE A 310 -4.34 -14.79 -31.46
N GLY A 311 -4.59 -13.81 -32.32
CA GLY A 311 -5.82 -13.01 -32.33
C GLY A 311 -5.96 -12.05 -31.14
N ALA A 312 -7.00 -11.22 -31.17
CA ALA A 312 -7.29 -10.28 -30.08
C ALA A 312 -7.62 -10.98 -28.75
N GLU A 313 -8.39 -12.07 -28.81
CA GLU A 313 -8.77 -12.86 -27.65
C GLU A 313 -7.54 -13.51 -26.98
N GLY A 314 -6.64 -14.08 -27.79
CA GLY A 314 -5.38 -14.65 -27.28
C GLY A 314 -4.47 -13.59 -26.65
N ALA A 315 -4.38 -12.39 -27.24
CA ALA A 315 -3.61 -11.29 -26.68
C ALA A 315 -4.19 -10.82 -25.33
N LEU A 316 -5.51 -10.70 -25.21
CA LEU A 316 -6.19 -10.37 -23.96
C LEU A 316 -6.06 -11.47 -22.90
N ALA A 317 -6.14 -12.75 -23.30
CA ALA A 317 -5.92 -13.87 -22.41
C ALA A 317 -4.48 -13.89 -21.89
N SER A 318 -3.49 -13.68 -22.75
CA SER A 318 -2.07 -13.59 -22.39
C SER A 318 -1.83 -12.50 -21.36
N ILE A 319 -2.27 -11.26 -21.61
CA ILE A 319 -2.07 -10.17 -20.65
C ILE A 319 -2.79 -10.42 -19.33
N GLY A 320 -3.97 -11.05 -19.37
CA GLY A 320 -4.72 -11.43 -18.18
C GLY A 320 -3.92 -12.34 -17.26
N VAL A 321 -3.22 -13.33 -17.80
CA VAL A 321 -2.31 -14.20 -17.04
C VAL A 321 -1.11 -13.42 -16.53
N VAL A 322 -0.45 -12.65 -17.39
CA VAL A 322 0.73 -11.86 -17.04
C VAL A 322 0.41 -10.86 -15.92
N GLN A 323 -0.73 -10.17 -15.99
CA GLN A 323 -1.15 -9.22 -14.95
C GLN A 323 -1.46 -9.90 -13.61
N ARG A 324 -2.05 -11.09 -13.62
CA ARG A 324 -2.28 -11.86 -12.37
C ARG A 324 -0.97 -12.27 -11.72
N VAL A 325 -0.02 -12.80 -12.50
CA VAL A 325 1.32 -13.14 -12.00
C VAL A 325 2.03 -11.88 -11.49
N ALA A 326 2.03 -10.80 -12.26
CA ALA A 326 2.63 -9.52 -11.87
C ALA A 326 2.04 -9.00 -10.55
N SER A 327 0.73 -9.11 -10.35
CA SER A 327 0.08 -8.71 -9.09
C SER A 327 0.63 -9.49 -7.90
N PHE A 328 0.74 -10.83 -7.99
CA PHE A 328 1.33 -11.65 -6.92
C PHE A 328 2.80 -11.33 -6.65
N VAL A 329 3.57 -10.97 -7.68
CA VAL A 329 4.97 -10.55 -7.54
C VAL A 329 5.08 -9.18 -6.87
N VAL A 330 4.19 -8.25 -7.18
CA VAL A 330 4.25 -6.86 -6.67
C VAL A 330 3.69 -6.74 -5.24
N LEU A 331 2.74 -7.58 -4.83
CA LEU A 331 2.14 -7.52 -3.48
C LEU A 331 3.16 -7.59 -2.33
N PRO A 332 4.14 -8.51 -2.30
CA PRO A 332 5.19 -8.51 -1.27
C PRO A 332 6.05 -7.25 -1.28
N LEU A 333 6.33 -6.68 -2.46
CA LEU A 333 7.12 -5.45 -2.61
C LEU A 333 6.38 -4.23 -2.02
N ILE A 334 5.07 -4.15 -2.24
CA ILE A 334 4.20 -3.16 -1.62
C ILE A 334 4.16 -3.38 -0.10
N GLY A 335 4.02 -4.63 0.36
CA GLY A 335 4.02 -4.99 1.78
C GLY A 335 5.27 -4.53 2.51
N MET A 336 6.44 -4.72 1.90
CA MET A 336 7.71 -4.22 2.42
C MET A 336 7.74 -2.68 2.47
N SER A 337 7.24 -2.01 1.43
CA SER A 337 7.18 -0.55 1.37
C SER A 337 6.26 0.05 2.45
N ILE A 338 5.10 -0.57 2.69
CA ILE A 338 4.18 -0.19 3.77
C ILE A 338 4.83 -0.40 5.16
N ALA A 339 5.63 -1.46 5.32
CA ALA A 339 6.31 -1.77 6.57
C ALA A 339 7.32 -0.69 7.00
N ILE A 340 8.07 -0.16 6.05
CA ILE A 340 9.09 0.86 6.34
C ILE A 340 8.53 2.28 6.47
N GLN A 341 7.33 2.54 5.98
CA GLN A 341 6.71 3.88 5.98
C GLN A 341 6.63 4.50 7.39
N PRO A 342 6.12 3.81 8.43
CA PRO A 342 6.10 4.34 9.79
C PRO A 342 7.51 4.62 10.34
N LEU A 343 8.47 3.75 10.04
CA LEU A 343 9.86 3.90 10.49
C LEU A 343 10.52 5.13 9.86
N LEU A 344 10.30 5.36 8.56
CA LEU A 344 10.79 6.53 7.85
C LEU A 344 10.16 7.81 8.39
N GLY A 345 8.83 7.86 8.51
CA GLY A 345 8.08 9.02 8.99
C GLY A 345 8.48 9.39 10.42
N PHE A 346 8.51 8.41 11.33
CA PHE A 346 8.89 8.63 12.72
C PHE A 346 10.34 9.16 12.86
N ASN A 347 11.32 8.48 12.25
CA ASN A 347 12.72 8.91 12.35
C ASN A 347 12.96 10.25 11.66
N TYR A 348 12.22 10.58 10.59
CA TYR A 348 12.31 11.88 9.93
C TYR A 348 11.72 12.99 10.82
N GLY A 349 10.54 12.80 11.40
CA GLY A 349 9.92 13.72 12.35
C GLY A 349 10.77 13.92 13.62
N ALA A 350 11.45 12.87 14.10
CA ALA A 350 12.37 12.92 15.22
C ALA A 350 13.76 13.51 14.87
N HIS A 351 13.97 14.00 13.65
CA HIS A 351 15.24 14.53 13.14
C HIS A 351 16.42 13.54 13.22
N LEU A 352 16.14 12.23 13.25
CA LEU A 352 17.13 11.15 13.29
C LEU A 352 17.61 10.77 11.88
N PHE A 353 18.20 11.72 11.14
CA PHE A 353 18.50 11.58 9.71
C PHE A 353 19.43 10.42 9.37
N LYS A 354 20.36 10.07 10.26
CA LYS A 354 21.21 8.88 10.12
C LYS A 354 20.36 7.61 10.09
N ARG A 355 19.35 7.51 10.96
CA ARG A 355 18.44 6.37 10.99
C ARG A 355 17.52 6.35 9.78
N VAL A 356 17.06 7.51 9.29
CA VAL A 356 16.31 7.63 8.04
C VAL A 356 17.08 7.05 6.86
N LYS A 357 18.37 7.41 6.72
CA LYS A 357 19.24 6.84 5.66
C LYS A 357 19.40 5.33 5.79
N MET A 358 19.61 4.84 7.02
CA MET A 358 19.72 3.40 7.28
C MET A 358 18.41 2.66 6.98
N THR A 359 17.26 3.21 7.39
CA THR A 359 15.94 2.61 7.11
C THR A 359 15.67 2.55 5.61
N LEU A 360 16.01 3.61 4.87
CA LEU A 360 15.88 3.63 3.42
C LEU A 360 16.79 2.57 2.76
N ALA A 361 18.05 2.49 3.16
CA ALA A 361 19.01 1.54 2.60
C ALA A 361 18.60 0.08 2.87
N TRP A 362 18.25 -0.26 4.11
CA TRP A 362 17.78 -1.59 4.46
C TRP A 362 16.41 -1.92 3.84
N GLY A 363 15.53 -0.93 3.70
CA GLY A 363 14.26 -1.08 3.00
C GLY A 363 14.45 -1.41 1.52
N ILE A 364 15.35 -0.70 0.83
CA ILE A 364 15.72 -0.97 -0.56
C ILE A 364 16.35 -2.36 -0.67
N ALA A 365 17.35 -2.68 0.17
CA ALA A 365 18.03 -3.96 0.14
C ALA A 365 17.06 -5.14 0.35
N GLY A 366 16.21 -5.07 1.38
CA GLY A 366 15.21 -6.10 1.66
C GLY A 366 14.20 -6.26 0.52
N ASN A 367 13.73 -5.15 -0.04
CA ASN A 367 12.78 -5.20 -1.17
C ASN A 367 13.44 -5.77 -2.44
N THR A 368 14.72 -5.44 -2.69
CA THR A 368 15.49 -6.00 -3.80
C THR A 368 15.69 -7.51 -3.64
N VAL A 369 15.99 -7.99 -2.44
CA VAL A 369 16.13 -9.44 -2.18
C VAL A 369 14.81 -10.17 -2.48
N ILE A 370 13.68 -9.66 -1.99
CA ILE A 370 12.36 -10.22 -2.30
C ILE A 370 12.10 -10.21 -3.81
N ALA A 371 12.38 -9.10 -4.47
CA ALA A 371 12.19 -8.94 -5.90
C ALA A 371 13.05 -9.91 -6.73
N VAL A 372 14.32 -10.12 -6.36
CA VAL A 372 15.23 -11.07 -7.04
C VAL A 372 14.73 -12.50 -6.87
N VAL A 373 14.27 -12.89 -5.67
CA VAL A 373 13.72 -14.24 -5.43
C VAL A 373 12.49 -14.48 -6.31
N LEU A 374 11.56 -13.53 -6.34
CA LEU A 374 10.33 -13.64 -7.14
C LEU A 374 10.64 -13.59 -8.64
N TRP A 375 11.58 -12.75 -9.07
CA TRP A 375 12.07 -12.70 -10.44
C TRP A 375 12.68 -14.04 -10.86
N ALA A 376 13.52 -14.64 -10.02
CA ALA A 376 14.12 -15.94 -10.30
C ALA A 376 13.06 -17.03 -10.44
N LEU A 377 12.03 -17.07 -9.57
CA LEU A 377 10.94 -18.02 -9.68
C LEU A 377 10.20 -17.89 -11.01
N VAL A 378 9.86 -16.67 -11.42
CA VAL A 378 9.15 -16.42 -12.70
C VAL A 378 10.00 -16.77 -13.91
N HIS A 379 11.31 -16.50 -13.89
CA HIS A 379 12.18 -16.75 -15.05
C HIS A 379 12.71 -18.18 -15.13
N LEU A 380 12.78 -18.91 -14.00
CA LEU A 380 13.18 -20.32 -13.98
C LEU A 380 12.01 -21.28 -14.29
N PHE A 381 10.79 -20.88 -13.92
CA PHE A 381 9.59 -21.74 -14.06
C PHE A 381 8.46 -21.07 -14.85
N PRO A 382 8.71 -20.36 -15.96
CA PRO A 382 7.68 -19.56 -16.63
C PRO A 382 6.59 -20.44 -17.26
N THR A 383 6.96 -21.56 -17.88
CA THR A 383 6.03 -22.50 -18.54
C THR A 383 5.08 -23.14 -17.52
N GLN A 384 5.60 -23.53 -16.35
CA GLN A 384 4.80 -24.13 -15.28
C GLN A 384 3.81 -23.11 -14.71
N ILE A 385 4.26 -21.87 -14.52
CA ILE A 385 3.43 -20.79 -14.02
C ILE A 385 2.30 -20.47 -15.01
N VAL A 386 2.61 -20.30 -16.30
CA VAL A 386 1.60 -20.04 -17.33
C VAL A 386 0.65 -21.25 -17.51
N GLY A 387 1.20 -22.47 -17.52
CA GLY A 387 0.42 -23.72 -17.62
C GLY A 387 -0.59 -23.91 -16.47
N PHE A 388 -0.28 -23.40 -15.27
CA PHE A 388 -1.20 -23.42 -14.13
C PHE A 388 -2.53 -22.67 -14.42
N PHE A 389 -2.51 -21.69 -15.32
CA PHE A 389 -3.70 -20.94 -15.74
C PHE A 389 -4.52 -21.63 -16.85
N GLY A 390 -4.16 -22.85 -17.23
CA GLY A 390 -4.94 -23.66 -18.17
C GLY A 390 -4.74 -23.29 -19.66
N ILE A 391 -3.67 -22.59 -20.00
CA ILE A 391 -3.31 -22.34 -21.42
C ILE A 391 -2.73 -23.62 -22.00
N THR A 392 -3.45 -24.24 -22.95
CA THR A 392 -3.10 -25.52 -23.58
C THR A 392 -2.60 -25.35 -25.01
N ASP A 393 -2.99 -24.27 -25.73
CA ASP A 393 -2.50 -23.96 -27.05
C ASP A 393 -0.99 -23.65 -27.01
N PRO A 394 -0.14 -24.40 -27.76
CA PRO A 394 1.31 -24.19 -27.75
C PRO A 394 1.74 -22.81 -28.21
N THR A 395 1.03 -22.21 -29.18
CA THR A 395 1.34 -20.89 -29.71
C THR A 395 1.06 -19.81 -28.68
N LEU A 396 -0.11 -19.86 -28.05
CA LEU A 396 -0.50 -18.93 -26.99
C LEU A 396 0.39 -19.11 -25.74
N LEU A 397 0.72 -20.36 -25.40
CA LEU A 397 1.60 -20.67 -24.26
C LEU A 397 3.00 -20.05 -24.47
N SER A 398 3.63 -20.27 -25.62
CA SER A 398 4.96 -19.74 -25.90
C SER A 398 4.97 -18.20 -25.92
N PHE A 399 3.94 -17.60 -26.49
CA PHE A 399 3.77 -16.14 -26.49
C PHE A 399 3.58 -15.59 -25.07
N THR A 400 2.72 -16.22 -24.26
CA THR A 400 2.45 -15.79 -22.89
C THR A 400 3.69 -15.93 -21.99
N VAL A 401 4.49 -16.98 -22.18
CA VAL A 401 5.79 -17.16 -21.50
C VAL A 401 6.76 -16.03 -21.87
N PHE A 402 6.88 -15.71 -23.16
CA PHE A 402 7.68 -14.60 -23.64
C PHE A 402 7.20 -13.27 -23.04
N ALA A 403 5.91 -12.98 -23.11
CA ALA A 403 5.30 -11.79 -22.57
C ALA A 403 5.55 -11.63 -21.05
N LEU A 404 5.42 -12.73 -20.30
CA LEU A 404 5.67 -12.78 -18.85
C LEU A 404 7.12 -12.44 -18.52
N GLN A 405 8.07 -13.07 -19.21
CA GLN A 405 9.49 -12.85 -18.98
C GLN A 405 9.93 -11.43 -19.34
N VAL A 406 9.45 -10.90 -20.47
CA VAL A 406 9.76 -9.53 -20.89
C VAL A 406 9.17 -8.52 -19.94
N GLN A 407 7.88 -8.63 -19.60
CA GLN A 407 7.20 -7.65 -18.74
C GLN A 407 7.79 -7.59 -17.32
N LEU A 408 8.23 -8.71 -16.77
CA LEU A 408 8.77 -8.80 -15.41
C LEU A 408 10.33 -8.76 -15.37
N PHE A 409 10.98 -8.43 -16.48
CA PHE A 409 12.43 -8.46 -16.58
C PHE A 409 13.14 -7.56 -15.55
N LEU A 410 12.63 -6.34 -15.30
CA LEU A 410 13.24 -5.36 -14.39
C LEU A 410 12.67 -5.39 -12.96
N ILE A 411 11.86 -6.38 -12.59
CA ILE A 411 11.32 -6.53 -11.24
C ILE A 411 12.38 -6.40 -10.13
N PRO A 412 13.61 -6.93 -10.24
CA PRO A 412 14.67 -6.74 -9.23
C PRO A 412 14.91 -5.28 -8.84
N PHE A 413 14.70 -4.36 -9.77
CA PHE A 413 14.92 -2.93 -9.57
C PHE A 413 13.64 -2.15 -9.27
N VAL A 414 12.46 -2.70 -9.59
CA VAL A 414 11.16 -2.08 -9.29
C VAL A 414 10.96 -1.91 -7.77
N GLY A 415 11.49 -2.86 -6.97
CA GLY A 415 11.50 -2.74 -5.52
C GLY A 415 12.15 -1.44 -5.02
N PHE A 416 13.26 -1.02 -5.62
CA PHE A 416 13.92 0.25 -5.34
C PHE A 416 13.00 1.45 -5.67
N GLN A 417 12.33 1.42 -6.81
CA GLN A 417 11.43 2.50 -7.26
C GLN A 417 10.22 2.65 -6.32
N ILE A 418 9.61 1.54 -5.88
CA ILE A 418 8.46 1.56 -4.96
C ILE A 418 8.88 2.16 -3.61
N VAL A 419 9.99 1.71 -3.03
CA VAL A 419 10.52 2.22 -1.76
C VAL A 419 10.91 3.69 -1.88
N GLY A 420 11.58 4.07 -2.97
CA GLY A 420 12.01 5.45 -3.22
C GLY A 420 10.84 6.43 -3.34
N SER A 421 9.78 6.06 -4.07
CA SER A 421 8.57 6.89 -4.17
C SER A 421 7.86 7.03 -2.82
N ASN A 422 7.69 5.91 -2.09
CA ASN A 422 7.06 5.90 -0.77
C ASN A 422 7.85 6.66 0.29
N TYR A 423 9.19 6.71 0.17
CA TYR A 423 10.06 7.51 1.03
C TYR A 423 9.64 9.00 1.04
N PHE A 424 9.40 9.59 -0.13
CA PHE A 424 9.00 10.99 -0.23
C PHE A 424 7.62 11.26 0.36
N GLN A 425 6.70 10.28 0.28
CA GLN A 425 5.40 10.36 0.96
C GLN A 425 5.58 10.31 2.49
N ALA A 426 6.37 9.36 2.98
CA ALA A 426 6.61 9.15 4.41
C ALA A 426 7.35 10.33 5.07
N THR A 427 8.19 11.05 4.33
CA THR A 427 8.99 12.19 4.82
C THR A 427 8.36 13.55 4.57
N GLY A 428 7.07 13.62 4.24
CA GLY A 428 6.35 14.88 4.09
C GLY A 428 6.69 15.69 2.83
N GLN A 429 7.09 15.02 1.73
CA GLN A 429 7.43 15.65 0.44
C GLN A 429 6.43 15.25 -0.67
N PRO A 430 5.15 15.68 -0.58
CA PRO A 430 4.08 15.18 -1.44
C PRO A 430 4.33 15.42 -2.93
N ALA A 431 4.84 16.60 -3.31
CA ALA A 431 5.07 16.95 -4.71
C ALA A 431 6.04 15.97 -5.40
N LYS A 432 7.13 15.60 -4.71
CA LYS A 432 8.09 14.62 -5.24
C LYS A 432 7.48 13.22 -5.31
N SER A 433 6.71 12.82 -4.30
CA SER A 433 6.05 11.53 -4.27
C SER A 433 5.03 11.39 -5.40
N VAL A 434 4.17 12.41 -5.60
CA VAL A 434 3.19 12.44 -6.71
C VAL A 434 3.89 12.39 -8.06
N PHE A 435 4.93 13.21 -8.26
CA PHE A 435 5.70 13.21 -9.50
C PHE A 435 6.27 11.83 -9.81
N LEU A 436 6.98 11.20 -8.87
CA LEU A 436 7.58 9.87 -9.08
C LEU A 436 6.51 8.79 -9.31
N SER A 437 5.35 8.90 -8.66
CA SER A 437 4.24 7.97 -8.85
C SER A 437 3.63 8.08 -10.24
N LEU A 438 3.43 9.29 -10.75
CA LEU A 438 2.87 9.55 -12.08
C LEU A 438 3.89 9.30 -13.20
N THR A 439 5.18 9.48 -12.92
CA THR A 439 6.27 9.34 -13.91
C THR A 439 6.24 7.96 -14.56
N ARG A 440 6.14 6.90 -13.79
CA ARG A 440 6.09 5.53 -14.32
C ARG A 440 4.82 5.26 -15.12
N GLN A 441 3.66 5.57 -14.56
CA GLN A 441 2.37 5.16 -15.13
C GLN A 441 1.97 6.04 -16.33
N ILE A 442 1.96 7.35 -16.15
CA ILE A 442 1.41 8.29 -17.13
C ILE A 442 2.50 8.84 -18.03
N LEU A 443 3.65 9.26 -17.46
CA LEU A 443 4.65 9.97 -18.24
C LEU A 443 5.47 9.04 -19.15
N PHE A 444 5.73 7.80 -18.70
CA PHE A 444 6.54 6.85 -19.48
C PHE A 444 5.70 5.75 -20.10
N LEU A 445 4.90 5.03 -19.32
CA LEU A 445 4.26 3.80 -19.79
C LEU A 445 3.20 4.07 -20.88
N ILE A 446 2.32 5.06 -20.71
CA ILE A 446 1.30 5.38 -21.72
C ILE A 446 1.93 5.84 -23.06
N PRO A 447 2.88 6.79 -23.11
CA PRO A 447 3.54 7.16 -24.36
C PRO A 447 4.30 6.01 -25.00
N LEU A 448 4.94 5.12 -24.21
CA LEU A 448 5.62 3.95 -24.73
C LEU A 448 4.66 2.91 -25.30
N TYR A 449 3.50 2.68 -24.69
CA TYR A 449 2.46 1.80 -25.26
C TYR A 449 1.97 2.31 -26.61
N ILE A 450 1.87 3.62 -26.80
CA ILE A 450 1.44 4.19 -28.07
C ILE A 450 2.59 4.20 -29.09
N GLY A 451 3.78 4.61 -28.67
CA GLY A 451 4.92 4.86 -29.58
C GLY A 451 5.71 3.62 -29.95
N LEU A 452 5.98 2.70 -29.00
CA LEU A 452 6.81 1.54 -29.27
C LEU A 452 6.25 0.61 -30.38
N PRO A 453 4.93 0.30 -30.40
CA PRO A 453 4.38 -0.52 -31.47
C PRO A 453 4.54 0.07 -32.88
N MET A 454 4.69 1.39 -33.00
CA MET A 454 4.89 2.07 -34.28
C MET A 454 6.38 2.05 -34.70
N VAL A 455 7.29 2.12 -33.74
CA VAL A 455 8.72 2.29 -34.00
C VAL A 455 9.46 0.96 -34.02
N MET A 456 9.15 0.05 -33.10
CA MET A 456 9.89 -1.20 -32.91
C MET A 456 9.88 -2.14 -34.13
N PRO A 457 8.75 -2.37 -34.81
CA PRO A 457 8.73 -3.22 -36.01
C PRO A 457 9.58 -2.66 -37.17
N VAL A 458 9.73 -1.32 -37.24
CA VAL A 458 10.55 -0.64 -38.27
C VAL A 458 12.05 -0.82 -38.01
N TRP A 459 12.47 -0.72 -36.74
CA TRP A 459 13.90 -0.82 -36.37
C TRP A 459 14.36 -2.25 -36.13
N PHE A 460 13.44 -3.12 -35.73
CA PHE A 460 13.67 -4.53 -35.43
C PHE A 460 12.65 -5.41 -36.19
N PRO A 461 12.91 -5.76 -37.47
CA PRO A 461 11.92 -6.46 -38.32
C PRO A 461 11.46 -7.85 -37.83
N GLY A 462 12.05 -8.37 -36.77
CA GLY A 462 11.67 -9.65 -36.16
C GLY A 462 10.56 -9.55 -35.10
N TYR A 463 10.14 -8.35 -34.73
CA TYR A 463 9.15 -8.11 -33.67
C TYR A 463 7.90 -7.46 -34.26
N THR A 464 6.75 -7.84 -33.67
CA THR A 464 5.44 -7.28 -34.05
C THR A 464 5.06 -6.08 -33.17
N GLY A 465 4.03 -5.34 -33.57
CA GLY A 465 3.46 -4.29 -32.71
C GLY A 465 2.91 -4.84 -31.40
N LEU A 466 2.45 -6.10 -31.39
CA LEU A 466 2.01 -6.77 -30.17
C LEU A 466 3.17 -7.06 -29.21
N ASP A 467 4.30 -7.55 -29.73
CA ASP A 467 5.51 -7.77 -28.90
C ASP A 467 6.00 -6.47 -28.27
N ALA A 468 5.95 -5.38 -29.03
CA ALA A 468 6.36 -4.05 -28.58
C ALA A 468 5.57 -3.54 -27.35
N LEU A 469 4.30 -3.92 -27.20
CA LEU A 469 3.50 -3.59 -26.02
C LEU A 469 4.12 -4.17 -24.73
N TYR A 470 4.65 -5.38 -24.79
CA TYR A 470 5.26 -5.99 -23.61
C TYR A 470 6.64 -5.39 -23.29
N PHE A 471 7.38 -4.94 -24.31
CA PHE A 471 8.65 -4.22 -24.09
C PHE A 471 8.46 -2.82 -23.50
N ALA A 472 7.27 -2.21 -23.61
CA ALA A 472 6.99 -0.92 -23.03
C ALA A 472 7.15 -0.91 -21.50
N CYS A 473 6.78 -2.01 -20.81
CA CYS A 473 6.93 -2.11 -19.35
C CYS A 473 8.40 -2.01 -18.89
N PRO A 474 9.33 -2.86 -19.34
CA PRO A 474 10.73 -2.75 -18.89
C PRO A 474 11.38 -1.42 -19.30
N VAL A 475 11.04 -0.84 -20.45
CA VAL A 475 11.57 0.48 -20.83
C VAL A 475 11.03 1.57 -19.87
N ALA A 476 9.73 1.55 -19.56
CA ALA A 476 9.15 2.48 -18.60
C ALA A 476 9.73 2.30 -17.19
N ASP A 477 9.92 1.05 -16.76
CA ASP A 477 10.54 0.72 -15.48
C ASP A 477 11.98 1.23 -15.41
N PHE A 478 12.78 1.03 -16.44
CA PHE A 478 14.16 1.56 -16.51
C PHE A 478 14.20 3.08 -16.35
N LEU A 479 13.36 3.80 -17.10
CA LEU A 479 13.27 5.26 -17.01
C LEU A 479 12.78 5.73 -15.62
N ALA A 480 11.82 5.02 -15.03
CA ALA A 480 11.30 5.33 -13.70
C ALA A 480 12.33 5.05 -12.61
N ILE A 481 13.08 3.95 -12.71
CA ILE A 481 14.16 3.61 -11.79
C ILE A 481 15.27 4.66 -11.86
N PHE A 482 15.67 5.07 -13.08
CA PHE A 482 16.67 6.12 -13.26
C PHE A 482 16.20 7.43 -12.64
N THR A 483 14.96 7.87 -12.93
CA THR A 483 14.37 9.09 -12.36
C THR A 483 14.32 9.04 -10.84
N THR A 484 13.84 7.92 -10.28
CA THR A 484 13.80 7.72 -8.82
C THR A 484 15.20 7.74 -8.23
N GLY A 485 16.19 7.14 -8.92
CA GLY A 485 17.59 7.15 -8.51
C GLY A 485 18.15 8.55 -8.37
N VAL A 486 17.90 9.43 -9.35
CA VAL A 486 18.31 10.83 -9.30
C VAL A 486 17.70 11.54 -8.08
N PHE A 487 16.39 11.38 -7.85
CA PHE A 487 15.71 12.01 -6.71
C PHE A 487 16.22 11.48 -5.37
N VAL A 488 16.45 10.18 -5.23
CA VAL A 488 16.99 9.56 -4.01
C VAL A 488 18.43 10.04 -3.75
N LEU A 489 19.28 10.13 -4.78
CA LEU A 489 20.65 10.64 -4.63
C LEU A 489 20.66 12.12 -4.19
N LEU A 490 19.80 12.95 -4.78
CA LEU A 490 19.67 14.34 -4.37
C LEU A 490 19.18 14.45 -2.91
N GLU A 491 18.25 13.59 -2.52
CA GLU A 491 17.73 13.56 -1.15
C GLU A 491 18.77 13.06 -0.14
N LEU A 492 19.57 12.06 -0.49
CA LEU A 492 20.68 11.62 0.37
C LEU A 492 21.70 12.74 0.61
N LYS A 493 21.98 13.57 -0.42
CA LYS A 493 22.81 14.77 -0.26
C LYS A 493 22.13 15.80 0.66
N ARG A 494 20.81 15.97 0.54
CA ARG A 494 20.01 16.86 1.42
C ARG A 494 20.02 16.36 2.86
N LEU A 495 19.81 15.07 3.09
CA LEU A 495 19.85 14.45 4.42
C LEU A 495 21.24 14.63 5.10
N ARG A 496 22.32 14.56 4.34
CA ARG A 496 23.67 14.85 4.87
C ARG A 496 23.82 16.30 5.32
N LYS A 497 23.25 17.25 4.57
CA LYS A 497 23.26 18.69 4.95
C LYS A 497 22.39 18.96 6.18
N LEU A 498 21.25 18.27 6.31
CA LEU A 498 20.40 18.31 7.51
C LEU A 498 21.11 17.74 8.73
N GLU A 499 21.79 16.60 8.57
CA GLU A 499 22.58 15.95 9.64
C GLU A 499 23.72 16.85 10.13
N ASN A 500 24.37 17.60 9.22
CA ASN A 500 25.46 18.51 9.53
C ASN A 500 24.98 19.92 10.00
N GLY A 501 23.66 20.12 10.19
CA GLY A 501 23.10 21.41 10.61
C GLY A 501 23.16 22.53 9.54
N GLN A 502 23.50 22.20 8.30
CA GLN A 502 23.61 23.17 7.18
C GLN A 502 22.24 23.55 6.58
N LEU A 503 21.19 22.83 6.93
CA LEU A 503 19.80 23.05 6.51
C LEU A 503 18.88 22.80 7.70
N GLN A 504 17.72 23.49 7.70
CA GLN A 504 16.62 23.16 8.63
C GLN A 504 15.58 22.28 7.94
N ALA A 505 15.05 21.30 8.64
CA ALA A 505 13.92 20.51 8.14
C ALA A 505 12.66 21.39 8.07
N LYS A 506 11.83 21.18 7.04
CA LYS A 506 10.57 21.94 6.89
C LYS A 506 9.42 21.37 7.74
N PHE A 507 9.64 20.24 8.42
CA PHE A 507 8.75 19.59 9.37
C PHE A 507 9.50 19.35 10.66
#